data_0aa898b0eee1ca8d65ede516cd576088
#
_entry.id   0aa898b0eee1ca8d65ede516cd576088
#
_cell.length_a   1.000
_cell.length_b   1.000
_cell.length_c   1.000
_cell.angle_alpha   90.00
_cell.angle_beta   90.00
_cell.angle_gamma   90.00
#
_symmetry.space_group_name_H-M   'P 1'
#
loop_
_entity.id
_entity.type
_entity.pdbx_description
1 polymer ?
#
loop_
_entity_poly.entity_id
_entity_poly.type
_entity_poly.pdbx_seq_one_letter_code
_entity_poly.pdbx_strand_id
1 'polypeptide(L)'
;MRRLCVRPGTVVSLVLEPRVDDKRWTAVLSSAPALVVASGWRLDTDGTAHAALRCAGTRGGTAVVTAQAKAPDVAGAARTAFTLHVDVVPYTTQG
;
A
#
# COMPACT_ATOMS: atom_id res chain seq x y z
N MET A 1 -1.00 12.69 0.60
CA MET A 1 -1.35 11.80 -0.53
C MET A 1 -0.19 11.73 -1.49
N ARG A 2 0.18 10.54 -1.91
CA ARG A 2 1.30 10.33 -2.83
C ARG A 2 0.83 9.59 -4.08
N ARG A 3 1.55 9.79 -5.16
CA ARG A 3 1.29 9.11 -6.44
C ARG A 3 2.56 8.47 -6.95
N LEU A 4 2.44 7.26 -7.46
CA LEU A 4 3.55 6.48 -8.01
C LEU A 4 3.14 5.90 -9.36
N CYS A 5 4.00 6.05 -10.36
CA CYS A 5 3.78 5.45 -11.68
C CYS A 5 4.75 4.29 -11.86
N VAL A 6 4.23 3.11 -12.19
CA VAL A 6 5.04 1.89 -12.31
C VAL A 6 4.63 1.09 -13.53
N ARG A 7 5.48 0.15 -13.93
CA ARG A 7 5.21 -0.80 -15.00
C ARG A 7 4.70 -2.13 -14.43
N PRO A 8 3.96 -2.92 -15.22
CA PRO A 8 3.57 -4.26 -14.79
C PRO A 8 4.80 -5.10 -14.44
N GLY A 9 4.69 -5.90 -13.41
CA GLY A 9 5.79 -6.70 -12.89
C GLY A 9 6.65 -6.01 -11.85
N THR A 10 6.47 -4.70 -11.64
CA THR A 10 7.19 -3.95 -10.61
C THR A 10 6.75 -4.40 -9.22
N VAL A 11 7.73 -4.56 -8.32
CA VAL A 11 7.47 -4.79 -6.90
C VAL A 11 7.98 -3.58 -6.14
N VAL A 12 7.09 -2.95 -5.38
CA VAL A 12 7.40 -1.78 -4.57
C VAL A 12 7.43 -2.18 -3.11
N SER A 13 8.53 -1.91 -2.43
CA SER A 13 8.61 -2.09 -0.99
C SER A 13 8.05 -0.86 -0.30
N LEU A 14 7.00 -1.05 0.48
CA LEU A 14 6.37 0.01 1.26
C LEU A 14 6.86 -0.11 2.70
N VAL A 15 7.49 0.95 3.19
CA VAL A 15 7.94 1.05 4.57
C VAL A 15 7.22 2.21 5.22
N LEU A 16 6.45 1.91 6.26
CA LEU A 16 5.70 2.90 7.02
C LEU A 16 6.42 3.12 8.35
N GLU A 17 6.91 4.33 8.55
CA GLU A 17 7.61 4.68 9.79
C GLU A 17 6.68 4.55 10.99
N PRO A 18 7.24 4.28 12.19
CA PRO A 18 6.44 4.24 13.42
C PRO A 18 5.69 5.56 13.59
N ARG A 19 4.44 5.47 14.01
CA ARG A 19 3.65 6.67 14.29
C ARG A 19 4.13 7.31 15.60
N VAL A 20 4.09 8.62 15.62
CA VAL A 20 4.45 9.41 16.83
C VAL A 20 3.32 9.44 17.85
N ASP A 21 2.10 9.05 17.46
CA ASP A 21 0.97 8.91 18.37
C ASP A 21 0.90 7.47 18.90
N ASP A 22 -0.15 7.17 19.66
CA ASP A 22 -0.35 5.83 20.24
C ASP A 22 -0.93 4.81 19.25
N LYS A 23 -1.20 5.23 18.01
CA LYS A 23 -1.77 4.35 16.98
C LYS A 23 -0.69 3.48 16.35
N ARG A 24 -1.10 2.29 15.96
CA ARG A 24 -0.23 1.32 15.28
C ARG A 24 -0.81 0.96 13.92
N TRP A 25 0.08 0.71 12.96
CA TRP A 25 -0.32 0.23 11.65
C TRP A 25 -1.00 -1.13 11.79
N THR A 26 -2.14 -1.33 11.14
CA THR A 26 -2.91 -2.55 11.23
C THR A 26 -3.02 -3.30 9.91
N ALA A 27 -3.06 -2.59 8.79
CA ALA A 27 -3.23 -3.23 7.48
C ALA A 27 -2.86 -2.29 6.36
N VAL A 28 -2.53 -2.87 5.21
CA VAL A 28 -2.39 -2.19 3.93
C VAL A 28 -3.38 -2.81 2.96
N LEU A 29 -4.20 -1.99 2.34
CA LEU A 29 -5.28 -2.43 1.45
C LEU A 29 -5.12 -1.81 0.08
N SER A 30 -5.47 -2.56 -0.95
CA SER A 30 -5.51 -2.08 -2.33
C SER A 30 -6.95 -2.02 -2.81
N SER A 31 -7.34 -0.92 -3.46
CA SER A 31 -8.66 -0.77 -4.05
C SER A 31 -8.85 -1.65 -5.30
N ALA A 32 -7.77 -2.08 -5.90
CA ALA A 32 -7.77 -2.93 -7.09
C ALA A 32 -6.75 -4.06 -6.91
N PRO A 33 -7.07 -5.09 -6.10
CA PRO A 33 -6.09 -6.13 -5.78
C PRO A 33 -5.67 -6.98 -6.97
N ALA A 34 -6.44 -6.99 -8.05
CA ALA A 34 -6.03 -7.65 -9.29
C ALA A 34 -4.96 -6.84 -10.06
N LEU A 35 -4.88 -5.54 -9.82
CA LEU A 35 -3.92 -4.64 -10.44
C LEU A 35 -2.68 -4.45 -9.57
N VAL A 36 -2.89 -4.19 -8.29
CA VAL A 36 -1.83 -4.00 -7.30
C VAL A 36 -2.14 -4.91 -6.11
N VAL A 37 -1.29 -5.89 -5.90
CA VAL A 37 -1.43 -6.88 -4.82
C VAL A 37 -0.58 -6.43 -3.64
N ALA A 38 -1.21 -6.19 -2.51
CA ALA A 38 -0.50 -5.94 -1.27
C ALA A 38 -0.23 -7.26 -0.55
N SER A 39 1.02 -7.52 -0.21
CA SER A 39 1.44 -8.77 0.44
C SER A 39 2.62 -8.52 1.38
N GLY A 40 3.08 -9.57 2.06
CA GLY A 40 4.27 -9.50 2.89
C GLY A 40 4.14 -8.54 4.06
N TRP A 41 2.94 -8.41 4.62
CA TRP A 41 2.71 -7.54 5.77
C TRP A 41 3.56 -7.98 6.96
N ARG A 42 4.30 -7.03 7.52
CA ARG A 42 5.08 -7.26 8.72
C ARG A 42 5.11 -6.00 9.57
N LEU A 43 4.89 -6.15 10.85
CA LEU A 43 5.00 -5.07 11.82
C LEU A 43 6.18 -5.38 12.75
N ASP A 44 7.17 -4.50 12.75
CA ASP A 44 8.34 -4.62 13.59
C ASP A 44 8.02 -4.18 15.03
N THR A 45 8.88 -4.57 15.95
CA THR A 45 8.70 -4.25 17.39
C THR A 45 8.76 -2.75 17.67
N ASP A 46 9.44 -1.98 16.82
CA ASP A 46 9.53 -0.52 16.95
C ASP A 46 8.32 0.21 16.37
N GLY A 47 7.39 -0.51 15.74
CA GLY A 47 6.20 0.06 15.11
C GLY A 47 6.34 0.30 13.60
N THR A 48 7.49 0.02 13.01
CA THR A 48 7.67 0.11 11.55
C THR A 48 6.86 -0.99 10.87
N ALA A 49 6.09 -0.62 9.86
CA ALA A 49 5.32 -1.59 9.07
C ALA A 49 5.95 -1.76 7.69
N HIS A 50 5.93 -2.99 7.19
CA HIS A 50 6.44 -3.33 5.88
C HIS A 50 5.36 -4.04 5.06
N ALA A 51 5.30 -3.73 3.78
CA ALA A 51 4.44 -4.42 2.83
C ALA A 51 5.10 -4.41 1.46
N ALA A 52 4.78 -5.40 0.64
CA ALA A 52 5.19 -5.43 -0.75
C ALA A 52 3.97 -5.18 -1.62
N LEU A 53 4.12 -4.30 -2.60
CA LEU A 53 3.09 -4.00 -3.59
C LEU A 53 3.55 -4.56 -4.92
N ARG A 54 2.86 -5.58 -5.40
CA ARG A 54 3.15 -6.19 -6.70
C ARG A 54 2.17 -5.67 -7.74
N CYS A 55 2.70 -5.06 -8.78
CA CYS A 55 1.90 -4.48 -9.85
C CYS A 55 1.74 -5.52 -10.96
N ALA A 56 0.54 -6.10 -11.07
CA ALA A 56 0.29 -7.27 -11.92
C ALA A 56 -0.59 -6.96 -13.14
N GLY A 57 -1.17 -5.78 -13.22
CA GLY A 57 -2.11 -5.45 -14.28
C GLY A 57 -1.43 -5.18 -15.62
N THR A 58 -1.65 -6.04 -16.60
CA THR A 58 -1.03 -5.89 -17.92
C THR A 58 -1.68 -4.78 -18.75
N ARG A 59 -2.94 -4.46 -18.48
CA ARG A 59 -3.67 -3.39 -19.18
C ARG A 59 -3.44 -2.01 -18.59
N GLY A 60 -2.81 -1.96 -17.42
CA GLY A 60 -2.65 -0.72 -16.70
C GLY A 60 -3.92 -0.32 -15.94
N GLY A 61 -3.84 0.79 -15.29
CA GLY A 61 -4.93 1.32 -14.47
C GLY A 61 -4.41 2.00 -13.22
N THR A 62 -5.31 2.44 -12.37
CA THR A 62 -4.98 3.10 -11.12
C THR A 62 -5.56 2.33 -9.94
N ALA A 63 -4.73 2.10 -8.94
CA ALA A 63 -5.14 1.55 -7.65
C ALA A 63 -4.86 2.55 -6.55
N VAL A 64 -5.72 2.59 -5.54
CA VAL A 64 -5.50 3.37 -4.33
C VAL A 64 -5.09 2.41 -3.23
N VAL A 65 -3.88 2.57 -2.74
CA VAL A 65 -3.35 1.78 -1.64
C VAL A 65 -3.47 2.59 -0.37
N THR A 66 -4.13 2.05 0.62
CA THR A 66 -4.34 2.72 1.91
C THR A 66 -3.72 1.92 3.02
N ALA A 67 -3.08 2.62 3.96
CA ALA A 67 -2.58 2.04 5.19
C ALA A 67 -3.45 2.52 6.35
N GLN A 68 -3.88 1.60 7.17
CA GLN A 68 -4.78 1.88 8.28
C GLN A 68 -4.03 1.78 9.60
N ALA A 69 -4.41 2.63 10.54
CA ALA A 69 -3.85 2.64 11.88
C ALA A 69 -4.97 2.70 12.92
N LYS A 70 -4.73 2.08 14.07
CA LYS A 70 -5.70 2.02 15.17
C LYS A 70 -4.97 2.21 16.49
N ALA A 71 -5.59 2.97 17.41
CA ALA A 71 -5.10 3.07 18.76
C ALA A 71 -5.41 1.78 19.53
N PRO A 72 -4.46 1.25 20.32
CA PRO A 72 -4.66 -0.04 21.01
C PRO A 72 -5.75 0.01 22.09
N ASP A 73 -5.99 1.17 22.67
CA ASP A 73 -6.90 1.32 23.79
C ASP A 73 -8.31 1.78 23.40
N VAL A 74 -8.55 1.97 22.12
CA VAL A 74 -9.83 2.49 21.63
C VAL A 74 -10.57 1.39 20.88
N ALA A 75 -11.78 1.09 21.32
CA ALA A 75 -12.68 0.22 20.58
C ALA A 75 -13.14 0.96 19.31
N GLY A 76 -13.16 0.25 18.18
CA GLY A 76 -13.61 0.82 16.92
C GLY A 76 -12.76 0.37 15.74
N ALA A 77 -13.17 0.81 14.56
CA ALA A 77 -12.48 0.46 13.32
C ALA A 77 -11.19 1.26 13.16
N ALA A 78 -10.20 0.63 12.54
CA ALA A 78 -9.00 1.32 12.11
C ALA A 78 -9.34 2.38 11.06
N ARG A 79 -8.55 3.46 11.04
CA ARG A 79 -8.77 4.57 10.11
C ARG A 79 -7.61 4.66 9.12
N THR A 80 -7.90 5.12 7.93
CA THR A 80 -6.89 5.39 6.93
C THR A 80 -5.98 6.53 7.40
N ALA A 81 -4.68 6.24 7.47
CA ALA A 81 -3.68 7.20 7.90
C ALA A 81 -2.66 7.51 6.81
N PHE A 82 -2.65 6.75 5.73
CA PHE A 82 -1.76 6.96 4.59
C PHE A 82 -2.47 6.52 3.31
N THR A 83 -2.29 7.28 2.23
CA THR A 83 -2.88 6.97 0.93
C THR A 83 -1.81 7.11 -0.16
N LEU A 84 -1.70 6.09 -1.00
CA LEU A 84 -0.82 6.08 -2.16
C LEU A 84 -1.63 5.75 -3.40
N HIS A 85 -1.58 6.62 -4.40
CA HIS A 85 -2.14 6.36 -5.72
C HIS A 85 -1.07 5.70 -6.58
N VAL A 86 -1.36 4.49 -7.05
CA VAL A 86 -0.44 3.74 -7.91
C VAL A 86 -1.03 3.69 -9.32
N ASP A 87 -0.34 4.33 -10.25
CA ASP A 87 -0.70 4.27 -11.67
C ASP A 87 0.18 3.20 -12.33
N VAL A 88 -0.44 2.11 -12.77
CA VAL A 88 0.26 1.07 -13.52
C VAL A 88 0.18 1.44 -14.99
N VAL A 89 1.32 1.72 -15.57
CA VAL A 89 1.44 2.16 -16.96
C VAL A 89 1.89 0.95 -17.78
N PRO A 90 1.08 0.46 -18.72
CA PRO A 90 1.43 -0.71 -19.51
C PRO A 90 2.65 -0.42 -20.40
N TYR A 91 3.37 -1.48 -20.73
CA TYR A 91 4.44 -1.35 -21.71
C TYR A 91 3.85 -0.97 -23.06
N THR A 92 4.47 0.04 -23.71
CA THR A 92 4.06 0.40 -25.04
C THR A 92 4.52 -0.66 -26.02
N THR A 93 3.58 -1.17 -26.80
CA THR A 93 3.92 -2.01 -27.95
C THR A 93 4.09 -1.11 -29.15
N GLN A 94 5.27 -1.14 -29.72
CA GLN A 94 5.54 -0.51 -31.00
C GLN A 94 5.07 -1.48 -32.08
N GLY A 95 3.90 -1.20 -32.60
CA GLY A 95 3.34 -2.01 -33.65
C GLY A 95 4.03 -1.81 -34.98
#